data_78da36150134f103fad17d8afdb7fc61
#
_entry.id   78da36150134f103fad17d8afdb7fc61
#
_cell.length_a   1.000
_cell.length_b   1.000
_cell.length_c   1.000
_cell.angle_alpha   90.00
_cell.angle_beta   90.00
_cell.angle_gamma   90.00
#
_symmetry.space_group_name_H-M   'P 1'
#
loop_
_entity.id
_entity.type
_entity.pdbx_description
1 polymer ?
#
loop_
_entity_poly.entity_id
_entity_poly.type
_entity_poly.pdbx_seq_one_letter_code
_entity_poly.pdbx_strand_id
1 'polypeptide(L)'
;MLLFFEVITMIFVGIDVAKDTHYAAVSDDSGAVLVKPFAFQNNAEGFCLLLKKLSEFDRSKLLIGLESTGIYSENLICFLYESGFRLAVINPIQTATLRKTAIRKTKTDKVDTMLIIKSLMVNSYRLYSQRDADFLKLRTLCRFRQNLKKSKARLKIQLAGYVNLVFPEFGKFFKSGIHIAASYALLKKYSSPKEIAALRTSTLCTLLSKASHGRFGKDTAEALKSLALSSVGVKNPYISIQIAQTIAQIELLEQQIKDLNSAIEEAMESINSVLMTVPGIGAVNAACILGEIGDIKRFSKPCKLLAYAGLDPTVRQSGQFTAKSTRMSTVSYTHLRAHETSAHLV
;
A
#
# COMPACT_ATOMS: atom_id res chain seq x y z
N MET A 1 34.14 4.92 49.62
CA MET A 1 32.87 5.37 49.05
C MET A 1 32.66 4.54 47.78
N LEU A 2 31.98 3.41 47.93
CA LEU A 2 31.67 2.49 46.83
C LEU A 2 30.49 3.12 46.04
N LEU A 3 30.74 3.64 44.85
CA LEU A 3 29.73 3.99 43.90
C LEU A 3 29.04 2.68 43.45
N PHE A 4 27.88 2.40 44.00
CA PHE A 4 26.95 1.44 43.42
C PHE A 4 26.48 2.01 42.08
N PHE A 5 27.09 1.55 40.99
CA PHE A 5 26.44 1.65 39.69
C PHE A 5 25.15 0.84 39.78
N GLU A 6 24.00 1.49 39.91
CA GLU A 6 22.73 0.83 39.65
C GLU A 6 22.80 0.26 38.23
N VAL A 7 22.90 -1.04 38.12
CA VAL A 7 22.76 -1.74 36.85
C VAL A 7 21.35 -1.44 36.38
N ILE A 8 21.23 -0.57 35.36
CA ILE A 8 19.94 -0.25 34.77
C ILE A 8 19.47 -1.49 34.03
N THR A 9 18.76 -2.36 34.72
CA THR A 9 18.19 -3.57 34.15
C THR A 9 17.06 -3.19 33.20
N MET A 10 17.25 -3.43 31.90
CA MET A 10 16.20 -3.19 30.88
C MET A 10 15.15 -4.28 30.98
N ILE A 11 13.90 -3.89 30.77
CA ILE A 11 12.75 -4.78 30.75
C ILE A 11 12.19 -4.81 29.32
N PHE A 12 12.13 -5.99 28.76
CA PHE A 12 11.68 -6.21 27.38
C PHE A 12 10.26 -6.77 27.38
N VAL A 13 9.40 -6.16 26.57
CA VAL A 13 8.04 -6.62 26.32
C VAL A 13 7.94 -7.07 24.88
N GLY A 14 7.57 -8.31 24.64
CA GLY A 14 7.30 -8.81 23.28
C GLY A 14 5.81 -8.94 23.05
N ILE A 15 5.30 -8.34 21.99
CA ILE A 15 3.88 -8.42 21.64
C ILE A 15 3.74 -9.05 20.26
N ASP A 16 3.07 -10.20 20.20
CA ASP A 16 2.62 -10.82 18.97
C ASP A 16 1.22 -10.31 18.63
N VAL A 17 1.08 -9.74 17.43
CA VAL A 17 -0.12 -9.02 17.01
C VAL A 17 -0.95 -9.88 16.07
N ALA A 18 -2.22 -10.08 16.41
CA ALA A 18 -3.22 -10.70 15.56
C ALA A 18 -4.48 -9.81 15.43
N LYS A 19 -5.43 -10.21 14.63
CA LYS A 19 -6.63 -9.43 14.32
C LYS A 19 -7.47 -9.12 15.57
N ASP A 20 -7.79 -10.14 16.36
CA ASP A 20 -8.76 -10.05 17.45
C ASP A 20 -8.11 -10.15 18.83
N THR A 21 -7.05 -10.95 18.96
CA THR A 21 -6.40 -11.24 20.24
C THR A 21 -4.88 -11.15 20.08
N HIS A 22 -4.26 -10.29 20.85
CA HIS A 22 -2.82 -10.14 20.94
C HIS A 22 -2.26 -10.96 22.09
N TYR A 23 -0.97 -11.32 22.01
CA TYR A 23 -0.24 -11.95 23.12
C TYR A 23 0.93 -11.06 23.52
N ALA A 24 1.15 -10.91 24.82
CA ALA A 24 2.31 -10.20 25.36
C ALA A 24 3.02 -11.02 26.44
N ALA A 25 4.33 -10.82 26.52
CA ALA A 25 5.17 -11.37 27.58
C ALA A 25 6.17 -10.31 28.04
N VAL A 26 6.66 -10.41 29.27
CA VAL A 26 7.67 -9.51 29.83
C VAL A 26 8.86 -10.32 30.35
N SER A 27 10.06 -9.87 30.04
CA SER A 27 11.32 -10.49 30.49
C SER A 27 12.32 -9.41 30.88
N ASP A 28 13.24 -9.73 31.77
CA ASP A 28 14.40 -8.90 32.02
C ASP A 28 15.53 -9.09 30.98
N ASP A 29 16.62 -8.38 31.13
CA ASP A 29 17.79 -8.44 30.25
C ASP A 29 18.59 -9.75 30.36
N SER A 30 18.40 -10.54 31.42
CA SER A 30 18.96 -11.89 31.56
C SER A 30 18.18 -12.94 30.78
N GLY A 31 16.96 -12.61 30.33
CA GLY A 31 16.02 -13.52 29.70
C GLY A 31 15.09 -14.22 30.68
N ALA A 32 15.11 -13.86 31.98
CA ALA A 32 14.15 -14.39 32.94
C ALA A 32 12.74 -13.81 32.68
N VAL A 33 11.75 -14.69 32.66
CA VAL A 33 10.35 -14.32 32.37
C VAL A 33 9.72 -13.71 33.62
N LEU A 34 9.45 -12.40 33.60
CA LEU A 34 8.79 -11.67 34.67
C LEU A 34 7.27 -11.81 34.59
N VAL A 35 6.71 -11.73 33.39
CA VAL A 35 5.30 -12.00 33.14
C VAL A 35 5.18 -13.04 32.04
N LYS A 36 4.57 -14.18 32.35
CA LYS A 36 4.31 -15.26 31.39
C LYS A 36 3.41 -14.75 30.25
N PRO A 37 3.53 -15.32 29.04
CA PRO A 37 2.69 -14.96 27.92
C PRO A 37 1.19 -14.97 28.27
N PHE A 38 0.53 -13.84 28.11
CA PHE A 38 -0.89 -13.64 28.34
C PHE A 38 -1.58 -13.06 27.12
N ALA A 39 -2.86 -13.36 26.94
CA ALA A 39 -3.68 -12.86 25.87
C ALA A 39 -4.40 -11.57 26.30
N PHE A 40 -4.59 -10.65 25.37
CA PHE A 40 -5.46 -9.48 25.53
C PHE A 40 -6.16 -9.14 24.20
N GLN A 41 -7.38 -8.64 24.29
CA GLN A 41 -8.20 -8.35 23.13
C GLN A 41 -7.77 -7.06 22.43
N ASN A 42 -8.01 -6.98 21.11
CA ASN A 42 -7.79 -5.75 20.31
C ASN A 42 -8.97 -4.77 20.53
N ASN A 43 -9.14 -4.31 21.77
CA ASN A 43 -10.16 -3.35 22.20
C ASN A 43 -9.68 -2.57 23.43
N ALA A 44 -10.49 -1.60 23.89
CA ALA A 44 -10.14 -0.75 25.02
C ALA A 44 -9.88 -1.56 26.31
N GLU A 45 -10.67 -2.59 26.58
CA GLU A 45 -10.51 -3.42 27.80
C GLU A 45 -9.20 -4.20 27.75
N GLY A 46 -8.86 -4.79 26.59
CA GLY A 46 -7.60 -5.51 26.41
C GLY A 46 -6.39 -4.57 26.52
N PHE A 47 -6.48 -3.37 25.97
CA PHE A 47 -5.41 -2.38 26.09
C PHE A 47 -5.25 -1.87 27.54
N CYS A 48 -6.35 -1.69 28.29
CA CYS A 48 -6.29 -1.42 29.72
C CYS A 48 -5.64 -2.56 30.51
N LEU A 49 -5.95 -3.82 30.17
CA LEU A 49 -5.30 -4.98 30.77
C LEU A 49 -3.78 -4.97 30.54
N LEU A 50 -3.35 -4.69 29.31
CA LEU A 50 -1.94 -4.53 28.97
C LEU A 50 -1.29 -3.43 29.82
N LEU A 51 -1.87 -2.23 29.87
CA LEU A 51 -1.34 -1.13 30.68
C LEU A 51 -1.25 -1.49 32.16
N LYS A 52 -2.26 -2.16 32.73
CA LYS A 52 -2.25 -2.62 34.11
C LYS A 52 -1.09 -3.56 34.38
N LYS A 53 -0.79 -4.47 33.46
CA LYS A 53 0.36 -5.38 33.58
C LYS A 53 1.71 -4.66 33.47
N LEU A 54 1.77 -3.64 32.60
CA LEU A 54 3.00 -2.87 32.41
C LEU A 54 3.23 -1.83 33.52
N SER A 55 2.19 -1.39 34.23
CA SER A 55 2.30 -0.43 35.34
C SER A 55 3.04 -0.99 36.56
N GLU A 56 3.23 -2.30 36.64
CA GLU A 56 4.04 -2.96 37.69
C GLU A 56 5.56 -2.69 37.52
N PHE A 57 5.97 -2.12 36.37
CA PHE A 57 7.36 -1.90 36.01
C PHE A 57 7.66 -0.41 35.78
N ASP A 58 8.92 -0.04 36.01
CA ASP A 58 9.40 1.31 35.70
C ASP A 58 9.36 1.55 34.19
N ARG A 59 8.53 2.51 33.77
CA ARG A 59 8.33 2.87 32.37
C ARG A 59 9.63 3.25 31.65
N SER A 60 10.57 3.89 32.35
CA SER A 60 11.85 4.33 31.76
C SER A 60 12.73 3.15 31.35
N LYS A 61 12.56 2.00 32.00
CA LYS A 61 13.27 0.76 31.73
C LYS A 61 12.56 -0.16 30.73
N LEU A 62 11.28 0.13 30.41
CA LEU A 62 10.50 -0.67 29.47
C LEU A 62 10.87 -0.40 28.03
N LEU A 63 11.09 -1.46 27.26
CA LEU A 63 11.15 -1.44 25.81
C LEU A 63 10.17 -2.45 25.24
N ILE A 64 9.19 -1.97 24.48
CA ILE A 64 8.15 -2.79 23.86
C ILE A 64 8.52 -3.07 22.42
N GLY A 65 8.62 -4.34 22.07
CA GLY A 65 8.79 -4.80 20.70
C GLY A 65 7.55 -5.46 20.14
N LEU A 66 7.26 -5.20 18.88
CA LEU A 66 6.18 -5.85 18.15
C LEU A 66 6.56 -6.03 16.68
N GLU A 67 6.01 -7.06 16.05
CA GLU A 67 6.20 -7.26 14.61
C GLU A 67 5.27 -6.35 13.80
N SER A 68 5.78 -5.82 12.68
CA SER A 68 4.95 -5.11 11.70
C SER A 68 4.13 -6.10 10.88
N THR A 69 3.03 -6.58 11.42
CA THR A 69 2.12 -7.56 10.81
C THR A 69 0.89 -6.91 10.16
N GLY A 70 1.13 -6.03 9.18
CA GLY A 70 0.05 -5.36 8.43
C GLY A 70 -0.72 -4.33 9.24
N ILE A 71 -2.02 -4.17 8.96
CA ILE A 71 -2.87 -3.12 9.54
C ILE A 71 -3.24 -3.36 11.02
N TYR A 72 -3.17 -4.60 11.49
CA TYR A 72 -3.62 -4.95 12.83
C TYR A 72 -2.71 -4.44 13.95
N SER A 73 -1.47 -4.10 13.62
CA SER A 73 -0.52 -3.54 14.58
C SER A 73 -0.67 -2.02 14.76
N GLU A 74 -1.31 -1.32 13.82
CA GLU A 74 -1.33 0.15 13.80
C GLU A 74 -2.03 0.73 15.02
N ASN A 75 -3.22 0.21 15.38
CA ASN A 75 -3.97 0.69 16.56
C ASN A 75 -3.16 0.55 17.85
N LEU A 76 -2.53 -0.60 18.04
CA LEU A 76 -1.73 -0.88 19.23
C LEU A 76 -0.45 -0.02 19.28
N ILE A 77 0.21 0.18 18.14
CA ILE A 77 1.40 1.06 18.03
C ILE A 77 1.02 2.49 18.40
N CYS A 78 -0.05 3.04 17.80
CA CYS A 78 -0.51 4.39 18.09
C CYS A 78 -0.84 4.54 19.59
N PHE A 79 -1.64 3.61 20.13
CA PHE A 79 -2.04 3.63 21.53
C PHE A 79 -0.84 3.62 22.49
N LEU A 80 0.11 2.72 22.28
CA LEU A 80 1.31 2.61 23.14
C LEU A 80 2.23 3.81 22.97
N TYR A 81 2.37 4.34 21.75
CA TYR A 81 3.18 5.52 21.48
C TYR A 81 2.59 6.77 22.14
N GLU A 82 1.29 7.01 21.98
CA GLU A 82 0.56 8.10 22.62
C GLU A 82 0.56 7.97 24.16
N SER A 83 0.58 6.74 24.67
CA SER A 83 0.77 6.47 26.10
C SER A 83 2.22 6.70 26.57
N GLY A 84 3.15 7.10 25.71
CA GLY A 84 4.53 7.47 26.06
C GLY A 84 5.48 6.29 26.29
N PHE A 85 5.19 5.10 25.76
CA PHE A 85 6.11 3.96 25.82
C PHE A 85 7.20 4.02 24.75
N ARG A 86 8.36 3.47 25.07
CA ARG A 86 9.43 3.24 24.09
C ARG A 86 9.12 2.00 23.27
N LEU A 87 8.93 2.19 21.96
CA LEU A 87 8.52 1.13 21.03
C LEU A 87 9.62 0.82 20.04
N ALA A 88 9.79 -0.45 19.69
CA ALA A 88 10.61 -0.92 18.59
C ALA A 88 9.75 -1.82 17.67
N VAL A 89 9.59 -1.40 16.42
CA VAL A 89 8.89 -2.20 15.41
C VAL A 89 9.90 -3.09 14.70
N ILE A 90 9.74 -4.40 14.86
CA ILE A 90 10.69 -5.43 14.42
C ILE A 90 10.29 -5.93 13.03
N ASN A 91 11.29 -6.14 12.18
CA ASN A 91 11.08 -6.77 10.89
C ASN A 91 10.80 -8.28 11.09
N PRO A 92 9.70 -8.82 10.54
CA PRO A 92 9.37 -10.26 10.60
C PRO A 92 10.48 -11.21 10.12
N ILE A 93 11.42 -10.72 9.29
CA ILE A 93 12.58 -11.52 8.87
C ILE A 93 13.51 -11.81 10.05
N GLN A 94 13.67 -10.90 11.02
CA GLN A 94 14.54 -11.09 12.18
C GLN A 94 14.01 -12.21 13.08
N THR A 95 12.72 -12.20 13.39
CA THR A 95 12.08 -13.24 14.20
C THR A 95 12.01 -14.57 13.45
N ALA A 96 11.73 -14.55 12.13
CA ALA A 96 11.78 -15.74 11.29
C ALA A 96 13.18 -16.38 11.25
N THR A 97 14.25 -15.58 11.22
CA THR A 97 15.63 -16.08 11.26
C THR A 97 15.94 -16.73 12.62
N LEU A 98 15.55 -16.09 13.72
CA LEU A 98 15.71 -16.65 15.06
C LEU A 98 14.92 -17.95 15.25
N ARG A 99 13.72 -18.05 14.63
CA ARG A 99 12.92 -19.29 14.64
C ARG A 99 13.61 -20.43 13.90
N LYS A 100 14.31 -20.15 12.79
CA LYS A 100 15.05 -21.16 12.05
C LYS A 100 16.22 -21.75 12.82
N THR A 101 16.84 -20.98 13.70
CA THR A 101 17.95 -21.45 14.56
C THR A 101 17.46 -22.25 15.77
N ALA A 102 16.18 -22.23 16.09
CA ALA A 102 15.61 -23.00 17.19
C ALA A 102 15.51 -24.49 16.85
N ILE A 103 15.94 -25.37 17.76
CA ILE A 103 15.92 -26.83 17.59
C ILE A 103 14.48 -27.34 17.45
N ARG A 104 13.52 -26.78 18.19
CA ARG A 104 12.10 -27.12 18.09
C ARG A 104 11.37 -26.09 17.26
N LYS A 105 10.77 -26.53 16.13
CA LYS A 105 10.00 -25.69 15.20
C LYS A 105 8.53 -25.53 15.66
N THR A 106 8.29 -25.21 16.93
CA THR A 106 6.93 -24.98 17.43
C THR A 106 6.51 -23.55 17.11
N LYS A 107 5.38 -23.38 16.45
CA LYS A 107 4.75 -22.07 16.18
C LYS A 107 3.51 -21.94 17.06
N THR A 108 3.55 -21.04 18.05
CA THR A 108 2.41 -20.61 18.85
C THR A 108 2.61 -19.17 19.21
N ASP A 109 1.54 -18.41 19.36
CA ASP A 109 1.57 -16.99 19.71
C ASP A 109 2.40 -16.72 20.98
N LYS A 110 2.37 -17.66 21.95
CA LYS A 110 3.19 -17.61 23.17
C LYS A 110 4.69 -17.73 22.87
N VAL A 111 5.08 -18.54 21.91
CA VAL A 111 6.49 -18.69 21.50
C VAL A 111 6.92 -17.47 20.71
N ASP A 112 6.02 -16.90 19.91
CA ASP A 112 6.30 -15.76 19.08
C ASP A 112 6.56 -14.49 19.91
N THR A 113 5.86 -14.28 21.04
CA THR A 113 6.19 -13.20 22.00
C THR A 113 7.62 -13.31 22.52
N MET A 114 8.08 -14.51 22.89
CA MET A 114 9.43 -14.73 23.39
C MET A 114 10.49 -14.57 22.30
N LEU A 115 10.18 -14.91 21.06
CA LEU A 115 11.07 -14.65 19.91
C LEU A 115 11.24 -13.15 19.64
N ILE A 116 10.17 -12.36 19.82
CA ILE A 116 10.21 -10.90 19.73
C ILE A 116 11.12 -10.34 20.81
N ILE A 117 10.98 -10.77 22.07
CA ILE A 117 11.86 -10.39 23.18
C ILE A 117 13.32 -10.73 22.84
N LYS A 118 13.57 -11.96 22.43
CA LYS A 118 14.92 -12.39 22.04
C LYS A 118 15.49 -11.57 20.89
N SER A 119 14.65 -11.18 19.94
CA SER A 119 15.06 -10.30 18.83
C SER A 119 15.48 -8.91 19.33
N LEU A 120 14.79 -8.35 20.31
CA LEU A 120 15.17 -7.08 20.96
C LEU A 120 16.51 -7.15 21.69
N MET A 121 16.81 -8.29 22.33
CA MET A 121 18.05 -8.48 23.09
C MET A 121 19.26 -8.67 22.18
N VAL A 122 19.10 -9.43 21.09
CA VAL A 122 20.24 -9.87 20.23
C VAL A 122 20.49 -8.93 19.05
N ASN A 123 19.44 -8.35 18.49
CA ASN A 123 19.52 -7.55 17.27
C ASN A 123 19.51 -6.06 17.60
N SER A 124 20.12 -5.26 16.70
CA SER A 124 19.94 -3.82 16.74
C SER A 124 18.47 -3.47 16.39
N TYR A 125 17.88 -2.62 17.19
CA TYR A 125 16.54 -2.07 16.96
C TYR A 125 16.59 -0.54 16.84
N ARG A 126 15.55 0.03 16.23
CA ARG A 126 15.33 1.47 16.20
C ARG A 126 14.01 1.79 16.92
N LEU A 127 14.04 2.84 17.74
CA LEU A 127 12.83 3.31 18.37
C LEU A 127 11.86 3.91 17.36
N TYR A 128 10.59 3.62 17.54
CA TYR A 128 9.49 4.23 16.80
C TYR A 128 9.41 5.72 17.14
N SER A 129 9.12 6.55 16.17
CA SER A 129 9.12 8.01 16.28
C SER A 129 7.87 8.60 15.63
N GLN A 130 7.61 9.89 15.86
CA GLN A 130 6.53 10.63 15.19
C GLN A 130 6.64 10.55 13.66
N ARG A 131 7.84 10.63 13.12
CA ARG A 131 8.07 10.47 11.67
C ARG A 131 7.61 9.11 11.14
N ASP A 132 7.74 8.06 11.93
CA ASP A 132 7.28 6.73 11.52
C ASP A 132 5.76 6.69 11.44
N ALA A 133 5.06 7.37 12.37
CA ALA A 133 3.61 7.53 12.33
C ALA A 133 3.16 8.31 11.07
N ASP A 134 3.85 9.41 10.74
CA ASP A 134 3.52 10.22 9.58
C ASP A 134 3.77 9.46 8.27
N PHE A 135 4.88 8.74 8.17
CA PHE A 135 5.14 7.88 7.01
C PHE A 135 4.15 6.71 6.89
N LEU A 136 3.65 6.19 8.00
CA LEU A 136 2.61 5.16 7.99
C LEU A 136 1.29 5.70 7.42
N LYS A 137 0.89 6.92 7.83
CA LYS A 137 -0.28 7.61 7.27
C LYS A 137 -0.15 7.80 5.76
N LEU A 138 1.01 8.31 5.29
CA LEU A 138 1.31 8.45 3.86
C LEU A 138 1.24 7.11 3.12
N ARG A 139 1.81 6.06 3.68
CA ARG A 139 1.77 4.71 3.10
C ARG A 139 0.35 4.25 2.87
N THR A 140 -0.51 4.41 3.86
CA THR A 140 -1.92 4.02 3.79
C THR A 140 -2.66 4.76 2.67
N LEU A 141 -2.50 6.10 2.60
CA LEU A 141 -3.08 6.91 1.54
C LEU A 141 -2.56 6.52 0.15
N CYS A 142 -1.24 6.37 0.00
CA CYS A 142 -0.62 6.05 -1.28
C CYS A 142 -1.02 4.66 -1.79
N ARG A 143 -1.08 3.66 -0.90
CA ARG A 143 -1.54 2.30 -1.25
C ARG A 143 -3.01 2.28 -1.65
N PHE A 144 -3.87 2.98 -0.92
CA PHE A 144 -5.27 3.10 -1.28
C PHE A 144 -5.44 3.75 -2.66
N ARG A 145 -4.75 4.89 -2.91
CA ARG A 145 -4.71 5.53 -4.23
C ARG A 145 -4.25 4.57 -5.34
N GLN A 146 -3.21 3.78 -5.08
CA GLN A 146 -2.70 2.81 -6.05
C GLN A 146 -3.74 1.71 -6.37
N ASN A 147 -4.49 1.26 -5.38
CA ASN A 147 -5.58 0.31 -5.57
C ASN A 147 -6.70 0.90 -6.43
N LEU A 148 -7.11 2.17 -6.20
CA LEU A 148 -8.09 2.84 -7.05
C LEU A 148 -7.59 2.99 -8.50
N LYS A 149 -6.29 3.30 -8.70
CA LYS A 149 -5.69 3.33 -10.06
C LYS A 149 -5.73 1.97 -10.75
N LYS A 150 -5.43 0.88 -10.04
CA LYS A 150 -5.54 -0.49 -10.57
C LYS A 150 -6.98 -0.82 -10.94
N SER A 151 -7.95 -0.50 -10.07
CA SER A 151 -9.38 -0.69 -10.34
C SER A 151 -9.85 0.10 -11.56
N LYS A 152 -9.46 1.38 -11.67
CA LYS A 152 -9.75 2.21 -12.86
C LYS A 152 -9.18 1.61 -14.14
N ALA A 153 -7.94 1.09 -14.10
CA ALA A 153 -7.33 0.46 -15.26
C ALA A 153 -8.11 -0.79 -15.72
N ARG A 154 -8.57 -1.63 -14.77
CA ARG A 154 -9.41 -2.80 -15.07
C ARG A 154 -10.73 -2.40 -15.73
N LEU A 155 -11.41 -1.38 -15.18
CA LEU A 155 -12.67 -0.89 -15.74
C LEU A 155 -12.47 -0.30 -17.14
N LYS A 156 -11.36 0.38 -17.42
CA LYS A 156 -11.03 0.86 -18.76
C LYS A 156 -10.89 -0.27 -19.77
N ILE A 157 -10.21 -1.36 -19.41
CA ILE A 157 -10.08 -2.55 -20.26
C ILE A 157 -11.46 -3.19 -20.50
N GLN A 158 -12.27 -3.30 -19.45
CA GLN A 158 -13.63 -3.85 -19.54
C GLN A 158 -14.52 -3.01 -20.45
N LEU A 159 -14.50 -1.69 -20.29
CA LEU A 159 -15.22 -0.76 -21.16
C LEU A 159 -14.82 -0.91 -22.63
N ALA A 160 -13.53 -1.02 -22.91
CA ALA A 160 -13.04 -1.23 -24.27
C ALA A 160 -13.59 -2.54 -24.87
N GLY A 161 -13.69 -3.60 -24.09
CA GLY A 161 -14.32 -4.86 -24.49
C GLY A 161 -15.80 -4.69 -24.83
N TYR A 162 -16.58 -4.00 -23.99
CA TYR A 162 -17.99 -3.73 -24.24
C TYR A 162 -18.21 -2.88 -25.49
N VAL A 163 -17.42 -1.83 -25.64
CA VAL A 163 -17.49 -0.97 -26.84
C VAL A 163 -17.14 -1.77 -28.09
N ASN A 164 -16.14 -2.62 -28.06
CA ASN A 164 -15.74 -3.47 -29.17
C ASN A 164 -16.84 -4.47 -29.57
N LEU A 165 -17.69 -4.91 -28.66
CA LEU A 165 -18.83 -5.78 -28.97
C LEU A 165 -19.94 -5.06 -29.71
N VAL A 166 -20.30 -3.84 -29.27
CA VAL A 166 -21.45 -3.10 -29.81
C VAL A 166 -21.08 -2.15 -30.95
N PHE A 167 -19.85 -1.64 -30.95
CA PHE A 167 -19.37 -0.66 -31.94
C PHE A 167 -17.85 -0.83 -32.13
N PRO A 168 -17.39 -1.91 -32.79
CA PRO A 168 -15.96 -2.19 -32.94
C PRO A 168 -15.16 -1.10 -33.63
N GLU A 169 -15.77 -0.42 -34.59
CA GLU A 169 -15.13 0.66 -35.37
C GLU A 169 -14.86 1.90 -34.51
N PHE A 170 -15.65 2.13 -33.44
CA PHE A 170 -15.51 3.26 -32.53
C PHE A 170 -14.15 3.29 -31.82
N GLY A 171 -13.60 2.11 -31.51
CA GLY A 171 -12.33 1.97 -30.79
C GLY A 171 -11.16 2.69 -31.43
N LYS A 172 -11.17 2.84 -32.78
CA LYS A 172 -10.12 3.49 -33.59
C LYS A 172 -10.52 4.87 -34.10
N PHE A 173 -11.76 5.31 -33.88
CA PHE A 173 -12.27 6.56 -34.40
C PHE A 173 -11.52 7.79 -33.88
N PHE A 174 -11.29 7.87 -32.57
CA PHE A 174 -10.50 8.92 -31.98
C PHE A 174 -9.04 8.51 -31.89
N LYS A 175 -8.11 9.35 -32.37
CA LYS A 175 -6.65 9.08 -32.28
C LYS A 175 -6.17 8.82 -30.86
N SER A 176 -6.83 9.43 -29.85
CA SER A 176 -6.53 9.24 -28.44
C SER A 176 -7.23 8.02 -27.81
N GLY A 177 -7.92 7.20 -28.61
CA GLY A 177 -8.71 6.06 -28.16
C GLY A 177 -10.03 6.46 -27.50
N ILE A 178 -10.71 5.48 -26.89
CA ILE A 178 -12.05 5.66 -26.31
C ILE A 178 -12.08 6.37 -24.95
N HIS A 179 -10.94 6.49 -24.28
CA HIS A 179 -10.87 6.99 -22.90
C HIS A 179 -10.69 8.51 -22.83
N ILE A 180 -11.57 9.23 -23.52
CA ILE A 180 -11.64 10.69 -23.55
C ILE A 180 -13.04 11.17 -23.16
N ALA A 181 -13.12 12.41 -22.66
CA ALA A 181 -14.38 13.00 -22.20
C ALA A 181 -15.50 12.96 -23.26
N ALA A 182 -15.18 13.24 -24.53
CA ALA A 182 -16.15 13.22 -25.61
C ALA A 182 -16.74 11.82 -25.86
N SER A 183 -15.90 10.77 -25.81
CA SER A 183 -16.37 9.38 -25.90
C SER A 183 -17.28 9.01 -24.75
N TYR A 184 -16.88 9.37 -23.51
CA TYR A 184 -17.67 9.06 -22.32
C TYR A 184 -19.01 9.78 -22.33
N ALA A 185 -19.04 11.07 -22.69
CA ALA A 185 -20.28 11.85 -22.82
C ALA A 185 -21.22 11.26 -23.83
N LEU A 186 -20.70 10.77 -24.97
CA LEU A 186 -21.49 10.12 -26.00
C LEU A 186 -22.00 8.76 -25.54
N LEU A 187 -21.10 7.86 -25.13
CA LEU A 187 -21.41 6.47 -24.79
C LEU A 187 -22.32 6.32 -23.55
N LYS A 188 -22.31 7.27 -22.62
CA LYS A 188 -23.25 7.30 -21.48
C LYS A 188 -24.70 7.49 -21.93
N LYS A 189 -24.94 8.23 -23.03
CA LYS A 189 -26.27 8.55 -23.53
C LYS A 189 -26.69 7.67 -24.67
N TYR A 190 -25.77 7.37 -25.56
CA TYR A 190 -25.99 6.71 -26.86
C TYR A 190 -24.88 5.65 -27.05
N SER A 191 -25.12 4.46 -26.54
CA SER A 191 -24.10 3.41 -26.58
C SER A 191 -24.16 2.55 -27.83
N SER A 192 -25.27 2.56 -28.56
CA SER A 192 -25.44 1.75 -29.77
C SER A 192 -25.22 2.54 -31.05
N PRO A 193 -24.62 1.94 -32.11
CA PRO A 193 -24.48 2.59 -33.42
C PRO A 193 -25.78 3.08 -33.97
N LYS A 194 -26.91 2.34 -33.79
CA LYS A 194 -28.23 2.74 -34.24
C LYS A 194 -28.70 4.06 -33.63
N GLU A 195 -28.53 4.22 -32.31
CA GLU A 195 -28.89 5.44 -31.59
C GLU A 195 -28.08 6.63 -32.13
N ILE A 196 -26.76 6.44 -32.30
CA ILE A 196 -25.86 7.47 -32.83
C ILE A 196 -26.23 7.85 -34.27
N ALA A 197 -26.50 6.88 -35.11
CA ALA A 197 -26.91 7.12 -36.49
C ALA A 197 -28.26 7.86 -36.60
N ALA A 198 -29.19 7.64 -35.69
CA ALA A 198 -30.49 8.28 -35.62
C ALA A 198 -30.43 9.75 -35.13
N LEU A 199 -29.35 10.16 -34.47
CA LEU A 199 -29.18 11.52 -33.99
C LEU A 199 -29.09 12.54 -35.12
N ARG A 200 -29.64 13.74 -34.89
CA ARG A 200 -29.35 14.89 -35.76
C ARG A 200 -27.89 15.24 -35.67
N THR A 201 -27.24 15.54 -36.79
CA THR A 201 -25.81 15.92 -36.81
C THR A 201 -25.53 17.11 -35.92
N SER A 202 -26.45 18.08 -35.80
CA SER A 202 -26.34 19.23 -34.90
C SER A 202 -26.28 18.81 -33.42
N THR A 203 -27.14 17.88 -33.02
CA THR A 203 -27.16 17.35 -31.64
C THR A 203 -25.86 16.62 -31.29
N LEU A 204 -25.39 15.77 -32.19
CA LEU A 204 -24.13 15.04 -32.03
C LEU A 204 -22.94 16.00 -32.02
N CYS A 205 -22.90 17.00 -32.88
CA CYS A 205 -21.89 18.05 -32.93
C CYS A 205 -21.84 18.82 -31.59
N THR A 206 -23.01 19.28 -31.10
CA THR A 206 -23.10 20.02 -29.82
C THR A 206 -22.60 19.18 -28.65
N LEU A 207 -22.93 17.89 -28.57
CA LEU A 207 -22.50 16.98 -27.53
C LEU A 207 -20.98 16.79 -27.56
N LEU A 208 -20.41 16.50 -28.73
CA LEU A 208 -18.97 16.28 -28.91
C LEU A 208 -18.18 17.56 -28.65
N SER A 209 -18.64 18.70 -29.18
CA SER A 209 -17.99 20.00 -29.00
C SER A 209 -17.98 20.42 -27.55
N LYS A 210 -19.09 20.31 -26.83
CA LYS A 210 -19.17 20.62 -25.40
C LYS A 210 -18.21 19.77 -24.57
N ALA A 211 -18.17 18.46 -24.83
CA ALA A 211 -17.33 17.54 -24.07
C ALA A 211 -15.83 17.61 -24.43
N SER A 212 -15.50 18.21 -25.56
CA SER A 212 -14.12 18.34 -26.05
C SER A 212 -13.58 19.78 -26.01
N HIS A 213 -14.30 20.69 -25.37
CA HIS A 213 -13.98 22.14 -25.38
C HIS A 213 -13.75 22.69 -26.79
N GLY A 214 -14.65 22.34 -27.73
CA GLY A 214 -14.63 22.81 -29.10
C GLY A 214 -13.72 22.04 -30.08
N ARG A 215 -12.96 21.03 -29.58
CA ARG A 215 -12.01 20.26 -30.42
C ARG A 215 -12.68 19.43 -31.50
N PHE A 216 -13.88 18.87 -31.23
CA PHE A 216 -14.62 18.03 -32.16
C PHE A 216 -15.87 18.77 -32.65
N GLY A 217 -15.88 19.06 -33.93
CA GLY A 217 -16.91 19.84 -34.59
C GLY A 217 -17.83 19.01 -35.49
N LYS A 218 -18.41 19.70 -36.51
CA LYS A 218 -19.38 19.14 -37.44
C LYS A 218 -18.80 17.96 -38.26
N ASP A 219 -17.58 18.11 -38.77
CA ASP A 219 -16.94 17.07 -39.58
C ASP A 219 -16.76 15.77 -38.80
N THR A 220 -16.38 15.88 -37.53
CA THR A 220 -16.25 14.73 -36.63
C THR A 220 -17.60 14.06 -36.38
N ALA A 221 -18.68 14.86 -36.22
CA ALA A 221 -20.02 14.34 -36.02
C ALA A 221 -20.55 13.62 -37.25
N GLU A 222 -20.32 14.16 -38.46
CA GLU A 222 -20.69 13.55 -39.74
C GLU A 222 -19.94 12.24 -39.99
N ALA A 223 -18.62 12.23 -39.77
CA ALA A 223 -17.80 11.04 -39.89
C ALA A 223 -18.22 9.93 -38.89
N LEU A 224 -18.52 10.30 -37.63
CA LEU A 224 -19.00 9.34 -36.64
C LEU A 224 -20.37 8.77 -36.98
N LYS A 225 -21.28 9.59 -37.51
CA LYS A 225 -22.58 9.15 -37.95
C LYS A 225 -22.48 8.18 -39.12
N SER A 226 -21.65 8.48 -40.13
CA SER A 226 -21.35 7.58 -41.23
C SER A 226 -20.79 6.23 -40.75
N LEU A 227 -19.85 6.27 -39.83
CA LEU A 227 -19.26 5.06 -39.19
C LEU A 227 -20.32 4.23 -38.49
N ALA A 228 -21.24 4.88 -37.78
CA ALA A 228 -22.33 4.22 -37.06
C ALA A 228 -23.35 3.53 -37.95
N LEU A 229 -23.58 4.09 -39.17
CA LEU A 229 -24.47 3.51 -40.19
C LEU A 229 -23.89 2.20 -40.75
N SER A 230 -22.59 2.07 -40.87
CA SER A 230 -21.88 0.92 -41.42
C SER A 230 -21.38 -0.09 -40.37
N SER A 231 -21.70 0.12 -39.08
CA SER A 231 -21.18 -0.72 -38.01
C SER A 231 -21.71 -2.15 -38.04
N VAL A 232 -20.79 -3.09 -37.79
CA VAL A 232 -21.08 -4.54 -37.71
C VAL A 232 -21.31 -5.01 -36.26
N GLY A 233 -21.41 -4.10 -35.29
CA GLY A 233 -21.53 -4.44 -33.87
C GLY A 233 -22.78 -5.24 -33.50
N VAL A 234 -22.70 -5.96 -32.42
CA VAL A 234 -23.79 -6.82 -31.89
C VAL A 234 -24.93 -5.96 -31.33
N LYS A 235 -26.17 -6.32 -31.68
CA LYS A 235 -27.37 -5.64 -31.17
C LYS A 235 -27.76 -6.25 -29.79
N ASN A 236 -27.19 -5.71 -28.74
CA ASN A 236 -27.53 -6.14 -27.39
C ASN A 236 -27.80 -4.94 -26.46
N PRO A 237 -29.05 -4.64 -26.11
CA PRO A 237 -29.41 -3.47 -25.30
C PRO A 237 -28.84 -3.54 -23.85
N TYR A 238 -28.58 -4.72 -23.33
CA TYR A 238 -28.04 -4.86 -21.99
C TYR A 238 -26.57 -4.37 -21.86
N ILE A 239 -25.82 -4.42 -22.97
CA ILE A 239 -24.44 -3.92 -22.97
C ILE A 239 -24.43 -2.38 -22.86
N SER A 240 -25.44 -1.69 -23.34
CA SER A 240 -25.60 -0.23 -23.17
C SER A 240 -25.63 0.16 -21.69
N ILE A 241 -26.34 -0.61 -20.87
CA ILE A 241 -26.38 -0.39 -19.41
C ILE A 241 -24.99 -0.61 -18.80
N GLN A 242 -24.30 -1.68 -19.20
CA GLN A 242 -22.95 -1.99 -18.70
C GLN A 242 -21.95 -0.89 -19.07
N ILE A 243 -22.01 -0.36 -20.30
CA ILE A 243 -21.17 0.76 -20.76
C ILE A 243 -21.42 2.00 -19.89
N ALA A 244 -22.68 2.41 -19.72
CA ALA A 244 -23.02 3.61 -18.95
C ALA A 244 -22.58 3.49 -17.48
N GLN A 245 -22.82 2.35 -16.84
CA GLN A 245 -22.42 2.11 -15.45
C GLN A 245 -20.90 2.03 -15.31
N THR A 246 -20.19 1.36 -16.23
CA THR A 246 -18.72 1.28 -16.18
C THR A 246 -18.10 2.67 -16.35
N ILE A 247 -18.63 3.53 -17.23
CA ILE A 247 -18.16 4.90 -17.36
C ILE A 247 -18.38 5.67 -16.05
N ALA A 248 -19.58 5.56 -15.43
CA ALA A 248 -19.87 6.22 -14.16
C ALA A 248 -18.89 5.79 -13.04
N GLN A 249 -18.55 4.51 -12.99
CA GLN A 249 -17.55 3.98 -12.04
C GLN A 249 -16.15 4.55 -12.32
N ILE A 250 -15.74 4.66 -13.59
CA ILE A 250 -14.45 5.24 -13.98
C ILE A 250 -14.38 6.71 -13.54
N GLU A 251 -15.43 7.49 -13.80
CA GLU A 251 -15.50 8.90 -13.41
C GLU A 251 -15.45 9.08 -11.90
N LEU A 252 -16.17 8.23 -11.14
CA LEU A 252 -16.11 8.23 -9.67
C LEU A 252 -14.69 7.95 -9.17
N LEU A 253 -14.03 6.93 -9.72
CA LEU A 253 -12.65 6.61 -9.35
C LEU A 253 -11.68 7.74 -9.72
N GLU A 254 -11.90 8.44 -10.82
CA GLU A 254 -11.10 9.61 -11.20
C GLU A 254 -11.22 10.74 -10.19
N GLN A 255 -12.44 11.02 -9.73
CA GLN A 255 -12.67 12.01 -8.67
C GLN A 255 -12.02 11.60 -7.36
N GLN A 256 -12.23 10.36 -6.91
CA GLN A 256 -11.60 9.84 -5.68
C GLN A 256 -10.07 9.91 -5.72
N ILE A 257 -9.46 9.59 -6.88
CA ILE A 257 -8.00 9.69 -7.05
C ILE A 257 -7.54 11.15 -6.97
N LYS A 258 -8.33 12.08 -7.51
CA LYS A 258 -8.04 13.52 -7.43
C LYS A 258 -8.08 14.01 -5.99
N ASP A 259 -9.11 13.63 -5.23
CA ASP A 259 -9.26 14.02 -3.83
C ASP A 259 -8.11 13.47 -2.97
N LEU A 260 -7.70 12.22 -3.22
CA LEU A 260 -6.52 11.62 -2.58
C LEU A 260 -5.21 12.30 -2.96
N ASN A 261 -5.06 12.76 -4.21
CA ASN A 261 -3.87 13.53 -4.58
C ASN A 261 -3.78 14.83 -3.77
N SER A 262 -4.89 15.56 -3.62
CA SER A 262 -4.91 16.78 -2.82
C SER A 262 -4.59 16.53 -1.35
N ALA A 263 -5.15 15.46 -0.75
CA ALA A 263 -4.84 15.07 0.63
C ALA A 263 -3.36 14.66 0.82
N ILE A 264 -2.78 13.99 -0.18
CA ILE A 264 -1.35 13.62 -0.17
C ILE A 264 -0.47 14.86 -0.30
N GLU A 265 -0.82 15.81 -1.17
CA GLU A 265 -0.10 17.06 -1.37
C GLU A 265 -0.08 17.89 -0.08
N GLU A 266 -1.23 18.04 0.59
CA GLU A 266 -1.34 18.70 1.89
C GLU A 266 -0.48 18.01 2.98
N ALA A 267 -0.53 16.69 3.07
CA ALA A 267 0.31 15.93 4.00
C ALA A 267 1.82 16.12 3.72
N MET A 268 2.20 16.26 2.45
CA MET A 268 3.60 16.45 2.06
C MET A 268 4.13 17.86 2.35
N GLU A 269 3.28 18.88 2.41
CA GLU A 269 3.69 20.23 2.81
C GLU A 269 4.28 20.25 4.22
N SER A 270 3.69 19.49 5.15
CA SER A 270 4.18 19.38 6.53
C SER A 270 5.51 18.63 6.65
N ILE A 271 5.81 17.72 5.70
CA ILE A 271 7.00 16.86 5.75
C ILE A 271 8.24 17.57 5.14
N ASN A 272 8.03 18.49 4.22
CA ASN A 272 9.10 19.27 3.54
C ASN A 272 10.29 18.40 3.06
N SER A 273 10.01 17.43 2.18
CA SER A 273 11.01 16.45 1.76
C SER A 273 11.91 16.94 0.64
N VAL A 274 13.22 16.70 0.79
CA VAL A 274 14.22 16.92 -0.28
C VAL A 274 13.94 16.13 -1.56
N LEU A 275 13.14 15.06 -1.52
CA LEU A 275 12.79 14.31 -2.74
C LEU A 275 12.06 15.16 -3.77
N MET A 276 11.34 16.19 -3.34
CA MET A 276 10.61 17.09 -4.25
C MET A 276 11.54 18.04 -5.04
N THR A 277 12.82 18.15 -4.66
CA THR A 277 13.81 18.93 -5.43
C THR A 277 14.36 18.15 -6.63
N VAL A 278 14.10 16.83 -6.69
CA VAL A 278 14.56 15.99 -7.80
C VAL A 278 13.64 16.20 -9.00
N PRO A 279 14.14 16.57 -10.19
CA PRO A 279 13.32 16.74 -11.37
C PRO A 279 12.49 15.49 -11.70
N GLY A 280 11.18 15.67 -11.89
CA GLY A 280 10.24 14.58 -12.17
C GLY A 280 9.64 13.90 -10.92
N ILE A 281 10.07 14.24 -9.72
CA ILE A 281 9.46 13.76 -8.48
C ILE A 281 8.55 14.85 -7.89
N GLY A 282 7.26 14.82 -8.23
CA GLY A 282 6.25 15.65 -7.58
C GLY A 282 5.81 15.11 -6.21
N ALA A 283 5.01 15.87 -5.46
CA ALA A 283 4.59 15.56 -4.09
C ALA A 283 4.00 14.15 -3.94
N VAL A 284 3.14 13.73 -4.85
CA VAL A 284 2.51 12.40 -4.81
C VAL A 284 3.53 11.26 -5.00
N ASN A 285 4.52 11.43 -5.88
CA ASN A 285 5.56 10.41 -6.07
C ASN A 285 6.51 10.38 -4.86
N ALA A 286 6.87 11.56 -4.34
CA ALA A 286 7.67 11.67 -3.12
C ALA A 286 6.97 11.00 -1.93
N ALA A 287 5.65 11.24 -1.76
CA ALA A 287 4.84 10.59 -0.74
C ALA A 287 4.83 9.05 -0.85
N CYS A 288 4.67 8.53 -2.07
CA CYS A 288 4.73 7.09 -2.30
C CYS A 288 6.09 6.51 -1.91
N ILE A 289 7.18 7.18 -2.28
CA ILE A 289 8.54 6.75 -1.94
C ILE A 289 8.75 6.79 -0.42
N LEU A 290 8.41 7.91 0.25
CA LEU A 290 8.55 8.06 1.70
C LEU A 290 7.67 7.09 2.46
N GLY A 291 6.43 6.90 2.03
CA GLY A 291 5.51 5.95 2.65
C GLY A 291 6.06 4.52 2.63
N GLU A 292 6.67 4.07 1.54
CA GLU A 292 7.23 2.72 1.45
C GLU A 292 8.61 2.60 2.12
N ILE A 293 9.48 3.59 1.94
CA ILE A 293 10.83 3.58 2.53
C ILE A 293 10.78 3.88 4.03
N GLY A 294 9.88 4.77 4.48
CA GLY A 294 9.92 5.31 5.83
C GLY A 294 11.13 6.24 6.04
N ASP A 295 11.69 6.28 7.24
CA ASP A 295 12.87 7.08 7.50
C ASP A 295 14.11 6.48 6.81
N ILE A 296 14.71 7.24 5.89
CA ILE A 296 15.91 6.84 5.15
C ILE A 296 17.10 6.52 6.08
N LYS A 297 17.16 7.11 7.28
CA LYS A 297 18.21 6.87 8.26
C LYS A 297 18.23 5.44 8.79
N ARG A 298 17.15 4.66 8.58
CA ARG A 298 17.13 3.22 8.92
C ARG A 298 18.09 2.39 8.07
N PHE A 299 18.52 2.91 6.93
CA PHE A 299 19.46 2.24 6.04
C PHE A 299 20.87 2.80 6.24
N SER A 300 21.75 2.03 6.86
CA SER A 300 23.13 2.45 7.13
C SER A 300 24.00 2.58 5.87
N LYS A 301 23.57 1.98 4.75
CA LYS A 301 24.27 1.99 3.44
C LYS A 301 23.24 1.92 2.30
N PRO A 302 23.52 2.52 1.13
CA PRO A 302 22.64 2.47 -0.04
C PRO A 302 22.28 1.05 -0.50
N CYS A 303 23.21 0.08 -0.38
CA CYS A 303 22.93 -1.31 -0.75
C CYS A 303 21.81 -1.95 0.09
N LYS A 304 21.63 -1.53 1.36
CA LYS A 304 20.51 -2.01 2.18
C LYS A 304 19.16 -1.48 1.68
N LEU A 305 19.13 -0.26 1.14
CA LEU A 305 17.94 0.28 0.50
C LEU A 305 17.64 -0.45 -0.82
N LEU A 306 18.66 -0.76 -1.62
CA LEU A 306 18.50 -1.56 -2.83
C LEU A 306 17.95 -2.97 -2.52
N ALA A 307 18.49 -3.62 -1.47
CA ALA A 307 17.98 -4.91 -1.01
C ALA A 307 16.53 -4.81 -0.52
N TYR A 308 16.19 -3.75 0.21
CA TYR A 308 14.81 -3.48 0.65
C TYR A 308 13.85 -3.26 -0.53
N ALA A 309 14.31 -2.57 -1.58
CA ALA A 309 13.56 -2.37 -2.82
C ALA A 309 13.47 -3.62 -3.71
N GLY A 310 14.09 -4.74 -3.30
CA GLY A 310 14.09 -5.97 -4.10
C GLY A 310 15.03 -5.95 -5.30
N LEU A 311 15.97 -5.03 -5.32
CA LEU A 311 16.94 -4.84 -6.40
C LEU A 311 18.34 -5.38 -6.06
N ASP A 312 18.41 -6.36 -5.15
CA ASP A 312 19.67 -6.95 -4.67
C ASP A 312 19.99 -8.25 -5.46
N PRO A 313 20.97 -8.22 -6.39
CA PRO A 313 21.36 -9.40 -7.14
C PRO A 313 22.11 -10.39 -6.25
N THR A 314 21.79 -11.67 -6.36
CA THR A 314 22.57 -12.72 -5.69
C THR A 314 23.94 -12.83 -6.32
N VAL A 315 24.99 -12.68 -5.52
CA VAL A 315 26.36 -12.95 -5.95
C VAL A 315 26.72 -14.40 -5.59
N ARG A 316 27.08 -15.19 -6.58
CA ARG A 316 27.62 -16.55 -6.37
C ARG A 316 29.08 -16.58 -6.84
N GLN A 317 29.97 -16.53 -5.88
CA GLN A 317 31.42 -16.67 -6.09
C GLN A 317 31.97 -17.74 -5.15
N SER A 318 32.80 -18.64 -5.67
CA SER A 318 33.51 -19.63 -4.87
C SER A 318 34.88 -19.85 -5.50
N GLY A 319 35.93 -19.45 -4.81
CA GLY A 319 37.30 -19.49 -5.34
C GLY A 319 37.44 -18.69 -6.64
N GLN A 320 37.87 -19.31 -7.70
CA GLN A 320 38.00 -18.69 -9.04
C GLN A 320 36.68 -18.67 -9.84
N PHE A 321 35.60 -19.27 -9.30
CA PHE A 321 34.32 -19.33 -10.00
C PHE A 321 33.51 -18.08 -9.73
N THR A 322 33.12 -17.36 -10.78
CA THR A 322 32.13 -16.26 -10.75
C THR A 322 30.96 -16.61 -11.66
N ALA A 323 29.75 -16.64 -11.11
CA ALA A 323 28.56 -16.96 -11.89
C ALA A 323 28.32 -15.93 -12.99
N LYS A 324 28.12 -16.37 -14.24
CA LYS A 324 27.86 -15.53 -15.42
C LYS A 324 26.46 -14.87 -15.39
N SER A 325 25.53 -15.37 -14.59
CA SER A 325 24.17 -14.81 -14.44
C SER A 325 23.84 -14.61 -12.96
N THR A 326 23.38 -13.41 -12.62
CA THR A 326 22.88 -13.07 -11.29
C THR A 326 21.35 -13.06 -11.33
N ARG A 327 20.71 -13.68 -10.33
CA ARG A 327 19.26 -13.58 -10.11
C ARG A 327 19.02 -12.65 -8.92
N MET A 328 17.88 -11.94 -8.92
CA MET A 328 17.44 -11.21 -7.74
C MET A 328 17.32 -12.16 -6.55
N SER A 329 17.76 -11.71 -5.37
CA SER A 329 17.67 -12.54 -4.17
C SER A 329 16.21 -12.89 -3.88
N THR A 330 15.97 -14.17 -3.50
CA THR A 330 14.61 -14.63 -3.15
C THR A 330 14.01 -13.86 -1.97
N VAL A 331 14.86 -13.33 -1.10
CA VAL A 331 14.45 -12.50 0.04
C VAL A 331 13.85 -11.17 -0.43
N SER A 332 14.50 -10.51 -1.39
CA SER A 332 14.01 -9.28 -2.02
C SER A 332 12.68 -9.48 -2.75
N TYR A 333 12.57 -10.59 -3.50
CA TYR A 333 11.36 -10.93 -4.25
C TYR A 333 10.18 -11.29 -3.32
N THR A 334 10.44 -11.99 -2.22
CA THR A 334 9.39 -12.36 -1.24
C THR A 334 8.89 -11.13 -0.48
N HIS A 335 9.74 -10.15 -0.22
CA HIS A 335 9.36 -8.93 0.48
C HIS A 335 8.44 -8.04 -0.35
N LEU A 336 8.74 -7.85 -1.64
CA LEU A 336 7.88 -7.15 -2.58
C LEU A 336 6.56 -7.93 -2.84
N ARG A 337 6.63 -9.25 -3.01
CA ARG A 337 5.45 -10.09 -3.23
C ARG A 337 4.57 -10.22 -1.99
N ALA A 338 5.11 -10.27 -0.78
CA ALA A 338 4.29 -10.26 0.44
C ALA A 338 3.45 -8.98 0.56
N HIS A 339 3.98 -7.85 0.07
CA HIS A 339 3.22 -6.61 -0.03
C HIS A 339 2.25 -6.57 -1.22
N GLU A 340 2.51 -7.33 -2.29
CA GLU A 340 1.58 -7.46 -3.43
C GLU A 340 0.50 -8.53 -3.18
N THR A 341 0.83 -9.66 -2.53
CA THR A 341 -0.11 -10.77 -2.30
C THR A 341 -1.09 -10.50 -1.16
N SER A 342 -0.75 -9.70 -0.16
CA SER A 342 -1.74 -9.23 0.82
C SER A 342 -2.81 -8.31 0.19
N ALA A 343 -2.56 -7.76 -1.00
CA ALA A 343 -3.54 -7.01 -1.80
C ALA A 343 -4.33 -7.88 -2.79
N HIS A 344 -4.01 -9.18 -2.91
CA HIS A 344 -4.68 -10.12 -3.82
C HIS A 344 -5.50 -11.22 -3.09
N LEU A 345 -5.56 -11.19 -1.76
CA LEU A 345 -6.31 -12.15 -0.93
C LEU A 345 -7.46 -11.46 -0.16
N VAL A 346 -8.22 -10.62 -0.86
CA VAL A 346 -9.59 -10.24 -0.47
C VAL A 346 -10.44 -10.23 -1.73
#